data_05ab029775fd08c630c7265ace21b0aa
#
_entry.id   05ab029775fd08c630c7265ace21b0aa
#
_cell.length_a   1.000
_cell.length_b   1.000
_cell.length_c   1.000
_cell.angle_alpha   90.00
_cell.angle_beta   90.00
_cell.angle_gamma   90.00
#
_symmetry.space_group_name_H-M   'P 1'
#
loop_
_entity.id
_entity.type
_entity.pdbx_description
1 polymer ?
#
loop_
_entity_poly.entity_id
_entity_poly.type
_entity_poly.pdbx_seq_one_letter_code
_entity_poly.pdbx_strand_id
1 'polypeptide(L)'
;KEEMNIRQSIGEAVPTAIFQNIAKKINDFLSKVSLSEFDVEKLIIDERLDNFESLKSFILENRNKFSLSTLSSIIELANSKRQNNSAYFTNKFIIQEILEDLPNFEKNNISIIEPSVGSGNFLPFIFHKYADKQIDLTVVDVDKEVLELLKLLYDNNMPSNVHINYVHSDYMVFEHDRVDLIIGNPPFTKLNAKESVLYKKCNFNDKSTNLAEFILEKAVRSADYVSMIMPKNILNTPEYYK
;
A
#
# COMPACT_ATOMS: atom_id res chain seq x y z
N LYS A 1 -27.34 4.58 -43.72
CA LYS A 1 -27.44 6.00 -43.31
C LYS A 1 -27.50 6.16 -41.77
N GLU A 2 -28.26 5.33 -41.06
CA GLU A 2 -28.37 5.39 -39.61
C GLU A 2 -27.04 5.01 -38.90
N GLU A 3 -26.37 3.97 -39.34
CA GLU A 3 -25.06 3.54 -38.78
C GLU A 3 -23.96 4.59 -38.97
N MET A 4 -23.97 5.31 -40.06
CA MET A 4 -23.02 6.38 -40.33
C MET A 4 -23.29 7.59 -39.46
N ASN A 5 -24.55 7.90 -39.18
CA ASN A 5 -24.92 8.99 -38.26
C ASN A 5 -24.55 8.68 -36.79
N ILE A 6 -24.69 7.40 -36.36
CA ILE A 6 -24.26 6.97 -35.02
C ILE A 6 -22.75 7.09 -34.88
N ARG A 7 -21.96 6.66 -35.86
CA ARG A 7 -20.49 6.78 -35.84
C ARG A 7 -20.05 8.24 -35.84
N GLN A 8 -20.73 9.12 -36.56
CA GLN A 8 -20.46 10.54 -36.61
C GLN A 8 -20.80 11.22 -35.27
N SER A 9 -21.94 10.88 -34.67
CA SER A 9 -22.34 11.37 -33.34
C SER A 9 -21.39 10.95 -32.22
N ILE A 10 -20.86 9.74 -32.26
CA ILE A 10 -19.87 9.27 -31.27
C ILE A 10 -18.53 9.98 -31.48
N GLY A 11 -18.13 10.22 -32.74
CA GLY A 11 -16.91 10.96 -33.06
C GLY A 11 -16.94 12.44 -32.64
N GLU A 12 -18.13 13.05 -32.66
CA GLU A 12 -18.34 14.44 -32.24
C GLU A 12 -18.52 14.60 -30.73
N ALA A 13 -18.88 13.52 -30.00
CA ALA A 13 -19.21 13.56 -28.59
C ALA A 13 -17.98 13.70 -27.65
N VAL A 14 -16.78 13.34 -28.12
CA VAL A 14 -15.56 13.41 -27.32
C VAL A 14 -14.51 14.25 -28.05
N PRO A 15 -14.09 15.40 -27.49
CA PRO A 15 -13.07 16.23 -28.10
C PRO A 15 -11.79 15.46 -28.38
N THR A 16 -11.20 15.63 -29.56
CA THR A 16 -9.95 14.97 -29.99
C THR A 16 -8.83 15.09 -28.97
N ALA A 17 -8.75 16.22 -28.26
CA ALA A 17 -7.78 16.46 -27.19
C ALA A 17 -7.95 15.48 -26.01
N ILE A 18 -9.18 15.05 -25.71
CA ILE A 18 -9.45 14.06 -24.64
C ILE A 18 -8.95 12.68 -25.09
N PHE A 19 -9.24 12.28 -26.33
CA PHE A 19 -8.71 11.01 -26.89
C PHE A 19 -7.18 11.01 -26.95
N GLN A 20 -6.55 12.11 -27.35
CA GLN A 20 -5.10 12.23 -27.36
C GLN A 20 -4.51 12.11 -25.95
N ASN A 21 -5.12 12.74 -24.95
CA ASN A 21 -4.70 12.63 -23.56
C ASN A 21 -4.88 11.22 -22.99
N ILE A 22 -6.00 10.54 -23.32
CA ILE A 22 -6.24 9.15 -22.92
C ILE A 22 -5.23 8.24 -23.62
N ALA A 23 -5.03 8.37 -24.93
CA ALA A 23 -4.05 7.58 -25.68
C ALA A 23 -2.63 7.78 -25.15
N LYS A 24 -2.25 9.02 -24.81
CA LYS A 24 -0.97 9.33 -24.21
C LYS A 24 -0.82 8.65 -22.85
N LYS A 25 -1.81 8.76 -21.95
CA LYS A 25 -1.79 8.10 -20.65
C LYS A 25 -1.71 6.57 -20.76
N ILE A 26 -2.45 5.97 -21.71
CA ILE A 26 -2.38 4.54 -21.98
C ILE A 26 -0.99 4.16 -22.49
N ASN A 27 -0.44 4.92 -23.44
CA ASN A 27 0.89 4.67 -23.98
C ASN A 27 1.98 4.82 -22.90
N ASP A 28 1.91 5.85 -22.06
CA ASP A 28 2.81 6.06 -20.93
C ASP A 28 2.69 4.91 -19.90
N PHE A 29 1.49 4.38 -19.66
CA PHE A 29 1.27 3.21 -18.81
C PHE A 29 1.84 1.93 -19.42
N LEU A 30 1.57 1.68 -20.69
CA LEU A 30 2.05 0.48 -21.41
C LEU A 30 3.54 0.50 -21.68
N SER A 31 4.17 1.68 -21.73
CA SER A 31 5.62 1.83 -21.94
C SER A 31 6.44 1.57 -20.68
N LYS A 32 5.82 1.56 -19.49
CA LYS A 32 6.54 1.29 -18.25
C LYS A 32 6.90 -0.19 -18.12
N VAL A 33 8.18 -0.43 -17.82
CA VAL A 33 8.73 -1.78 -17.68
C VAL A 33 8.21 -2.42 -16.39
N SER A 34 7.64 -3.62 -16.50
CA SER A 34 7.35 -4.50 -15.37
C SER A 34 8.36 -5.64 -15.33
N LEU A 35 9.02 -5.84 -14.19
CA LEU A 35 10.02 -6.89 -13.99
C LEU A 35 9.44 -8.03 -13.18
N SER A 36 9.95 -9.26 -13.40
CA SER A 36 9.72 -10.38 -12.50
C SER A 36 10.50 -10.19 -11.20
N GLU A 37 10.15 -10.93 -10.15
CA GLU A 37 10.87 -10.89 -8.87
C GLU A 37 12.35 -11.25 -9.03
N PHE A 38 12.67 -12.26 -9.83
CA PHE A 38 14.04 -12.66 -10.15
C PHE A 38 14.83 -11.53 -10.84
N ASP A 39 14.21 -10.82 -11.78
CA ASP A 39 14.86 -9.70 -12.48
C ASP A 39 15.08 -8.51 -11.53
N VAL A 40 14.16 -8.29 -10.57
CA VAL A 40 14.31 -7.26 -9.53
C VAL A 40 15.48 -7.59 -8.60
N GLU A 41 15.61 -8.83 -8.14
CA GLU A 41 16.75 -9.26 -7.31
C GLU A 41 18.08 -9.04 -8.02
N LYS A 42 18.15 -9.43 -9.29
CA LYS A 42 19.34 -9.22 -10.12
C LYS A 42 19.65 -7.74 -10.28
N LEU A 43 18.64 -6.92 -10.58
CA LEU A 43 18.79 -5.47 -10.71
C LEU A 43 19.35 -4.83 -9.44
N ILE A 44 18.87 -5.23 -8.26
CA ILE A 44 19.35 -4.72 -6.97
C ILE A 44 20.84 -5.01 -6.78
N ILE A 45 21.31 -6.19 -7.21
CA ILE A 45 22.71 -6.58 -7.13
C ILE A 45 23.56 -5.79 -8.14
N ASP A 46 23.12 -5.75 -9.40
CA ASP A 46 23.86 -5.11 -10.50
C ASP A 46 24.02 -3.60 -10.27
N GLU A 47 22.97 -2.94 -9.76
CA GLU A 47 22.94 -1.50 -9.48
C GLU A 47 23.39 -1.14 -8.04
N ARG A 48 23.76 -2.13 -7.23
CA ARG A 48 24.22 -1.97 -5.85
C ARG A 48 23.26 -1.15 -4.98
N LEU A 49 21.98 -1.52 -5.01
CA LEU A 49 20.92 -0.83 -4.27
C LEU A 49 20.82 -1.30 -2.81
N ASP A 50 21.96 -1.53 -2.17
CA ASP A 50 22.08 -2.05 -0.79
C ASP A 50 22.15 -0.94 0.27
N ASN A 51 22.15 0.32 -0.14
CA ASN A 51 22.10 1.46 0.76
C ASN A 51 21.01 2.47 0.34
N PHE A 52 20.58 3.30 1.28
CA PHE A 52 19.48 4.23 1.08
C PHE A 52 19.74 5.24 -0.03
N GLU A 53 20.93 5.84 -0.09
CA GLU A 53 21.22 6.90 -1.06
C GLU A 53 21.27 6.37 -2.50
N SER A 54 21.85 5.17 -2.73
CA SER A 54 21.84 4.55 -4.05
C SER A 54 20.42 4.16 -4.49
N LEU A 55 19.62 3.60 -3.57
CA LEU A 55 18.23 3.26 -3.81
C LEU A 55 17.39 4.50 -4.13
N LYS A 56 17.54 5.56 -3.35
CA LYS A 56 16.85 6.84 -3.56
C LYS A 56 17.18 7.45 -4.93
N SER A 57 18.47 7.51 -5.29
CA SER A 57 18.93 8.01 -6.59
C SER A 57 18.35 7.19 -7.73
N PHE A 58 18.39 5.86 -7.59
CA PHE A 58 17.83 4.94 -8.58
C PHE A 58 16.33 5.16 -8.79
N ILE A 59 15.54 5.30 -7.71
CA ILE A 59 14.09 5.56 -7.78
C ILE A 59 13.83 6.89 -8.50
N LEU A 60 14.55 7.96 -8.16
CA LEU A 60 14.40 9.27 -8.80
C LEU A 60 14.66 9.23 -10.29
N GLU A 61 15.70 8.55 -10.72
CA GLU A 61 16.11 8.45 -12.13
C GLU A 61 15.18 7.53 -12.94
N ASN A 62 14.59 6.52 -12.31
CA ASN A 62 13.85 5.46 -13.00
C ASN A 62 12.34 5.45 -12.75
N ARG A 63 11.79 6.38 -11.95
CA ARG A 63 10.36 6.43 -11.62
C ARG A 63 9.41 6.52 -12.82
N ASN A 64 9.89 7.04 -13.95
CA ASN A 64 9.12 7.12 -15.19
C ASN A 64 9.33 5.92 -16.11
N LYS A 65 10.36 5.10 -15.85
CA LYS A 65 10.73 3.93 -16.67
C LYS A 65 10.07 2.65 -16.19
N PHE A 66 10.02 2.43 -14.89
CA PHE A 66 9.41 1.23 -14.30
C PHE A 66 7.98 1.48 -13.83
N SER A 67 7.19 0.42 -13.77
CA SER A 67 5.86 0.47 -13.15
C SER A 67 5.96 0.72 -11.64
N LEU A 68 4.92 1.34 -11.05
CA LEU A 68 4.86 1.55 -9.60
C LEU A 68 5.05 0.24 -8.82
N SER A 69 4.44 -0.83 -9.31
CA SER A 69 4.56 -2.16 -8.74
C SER A 69 6.00 -2.69 -8.77
N THR A 70 6.76 -2.46 -9.85
CA THR A 70 8.19 -2.83 -9.93
C THR A 70 9.02 -2.00 -8.97
N LEU A 71 8.78 -0.69 -8.89
CA LEU A 71 9.49 0.21 -7.97
C LEU A 71 9.20 -0.14 -6.50
N SER A 72 7.94 -0.47 -6.14
CA SER A 72 7.61 -0.99 -4.81
C SER A 72 8.37 -2.28 -4.50
N SER A 73 8.44 -3.22 -5.45
CA SER A 73 9.20 -4.47 -5.28
C SER A 73 10.70 -4.22 -5.09
N ILE A 74 11.28 -3.26 -5.82
CA ILE A 74 12.69 -2.86 -5.64
C ILE A 74 12.92 -2.29 -4.23
N ILE A 75 12.04 -1.40 -3.77
CA ILE A 75 12.14 -0.82 -2.42
C ILE A 75 12.07 -1.93 -1.36
N GLU A 76 11.11 -2.84 -1.48
CA GLU A 76 10.90 -3.92 -0.52
C GLU A 76 12.11 -4.85 -0.41
N LEU A 77 12.59 -5.37 -1.56
CA LEU A 77 13.72 -6.29 -1.59
C LEU A 77 15.04 -5.63 -1.17
N ALA A 78 15.28 -4.39 -1.59
CA ALA A 78 16.46 -3.64 -1.16
C ALA A 78 16.44 -3.38 0.35
N ASN A 79 15.29 -3.00 0.91
CA ASN A 79 15.13 -2.79 2.36
C ASN A 79 15.32 -4.08 3.16
N SER A 80 14.76 -5.19 2.71
CA SER A 80 14.92 -6.46 3.40
C SER A 80 16.38 -6.91 3.49
N LYS A 81 17.16 -6.69 2.43
CA LYS A 81 18.61 -6.97 2.42
C LYS A 81 19.37 -6.05 3.38
N ARG A 82 19.01 -4.77 3.47
CA ARG A 82 19.65 -3.82 4.41
C ARG A 82 19.39 -4.16 5.88
N GLN A 83 18.19 -4.56 6.20
CA GLN A 83 17.75 -4.77 7.59
C GLN A 83 17.97 -6.20 8.08
N ASN A 84 18.48 -7.12 7.24
CA ASN A 84 18.54 -8.56 7.52
C ASN A 84 17.18 -9.15 7.97
N ASN A 85 16.10 -8.52 7.59
CA ASN A 85 14.74 -8.95 7.88
C ASN A 85 14.23 -9.81 6.72
N SER A 86 13.47 -10.83 7.05
CA SER A 86 12.73 -11.60 6.05
C SER A 86 11.68 -10.68 5.44
N ALA A 87 11.86 -10.25 4.18
CA ALA A 87 10.80 -9.57 3.45
C ALA A 87 9.63 -10.54 3.27
N TYR A 88 8.50 -10.21 3.86
CA TYR A 88 7.26 -10.91 3.58
C TYR A 88 6.61 -10.23 2.38
N PHE A 89 6.92 -10.72 1.19
CA PHE A 89 6.31 -10.27 -0.05
C PHE A 89 4.79 -10.49 0.04
N THR A 90 4.04 -9.39 -0.05
CA THR A 90 2.60 -9.52 -0.22
C THR A 90 2.31 -9.81 -1.69
N ASN A 91 1.93 -11.07 -1.98
CA ASN A 91 1.61 -11.48 -3.33
C ASN A 91 0.44 -10.65 -3.89
N LYS A 92 0.60 -10.11 -5.09
CA LYS A 92 -0.40 -9.26 -5.76
C LYS A 92 -1.76 -9.94 -5.91
N PHE A 93 -1.79 -11.25 -6.14
CA PHE A 93 -3.04 -12.03 -6.21
C PHE A 93 -3.78 -12.03 -4.88
N ILE A 94 -3.05 -12.14 -3.75
CA ILE A 94 -3.66 -12.05 -2.42
C ILE A 94 -4.25 -10.66 -2.19
N ILE A 95 -3.54 -9.60 -2.59
CA ILE A 95 -4.05 -8.22 -2.47
C ILE A 95 -5.33 -8.06 -3.31
N GLN A 96 -5.38 -8.58 -4.53
CA GLN A 96 -6.56 -8.51 -5.39
C GLN A 96 -7.76 -9.21 -4.76
N GLU A 97 -7.60 -10.43 -4.25
CA GLU A 97 -8.67 -11.16 -3.56
C GLU A 97 -9.16 -10.41 -2.31
N ILE A 98 -8.25 -9.87 -1.51
CA ILE A 98 -8.62 -9.04 -0.35
C ILE A 98 -9.48 -7.85 -0.77
N LEU A 99 -9.14 -7.18 -1.86
CA LEU A 99 -9.86 -5.99 -2.33
C LEU A 99 -11.23 -6.30 -2.91
N GLU A 100 -11.45 -7.51 -3.45
CA GLU A 100 -12.78 -7.95 -3.91
C GLU A 100 -13.77 -8.02 -2.74
N ASP A 101 -13.30 -8.44 -1.56
CA ASP A 101 -14.11 -8.58 -0.35
C ASP A 101 -14.29 -7.26 0.43
N LEU A 102 -13.57 -6.19 0.06
CA LEU A 102 -13.72 -4.90 0.72
C LEU A 102 -15.07 -4.25 0.43
N PRO A 103 -15.64 -3.51 1.41
CA PRO A 103 -16.93 -2.87 1.28
C PRO A 103 -16.95 -1.82 0.17
N ASN A 104 -18.10 -1.65 -0.46
CA ASN A 104 -18.39 -0.49 -1.29
C ASN A 104 -19.01 0.58 -0.39
N PHE A 105 -18.29 1.68 -0.18
CA PHE A 105 -18.78 2.78 0.65
C PHE A 105 -19.82 3.61 -0.10
N GLU A 106 -20.95 3.93 0.56
CA GLU A 106 -21.99 4.81 -0.03
C GLU A 106 -21.51 6.27 -0.05
N LYS A 107 -20.76 6.69 0.96
CA LYS A 107 -20.22 8.06 1.05
C LYS A 107 -19.12 8.32 0.03
N ASN A 108 -18.96 9.57 -0.38
CA ASN A 108 -17.94 9.98 -1.36
C ASN A 108 -16.54 10.11 -0.76
N ASN A 109 -16.42 10.58 0.49
CA ASN A 109 -15.13 10.75 1.16
C ASN A 109 -14.89 9.58 2.09
N ILE A 110 -13.77 8.88 1.92
CA ILE A 110 -13.38 7.72 2.73
C ILE A 110 -12.02 7.95 3.37
N SER A 111 -11.92 7.56 4.64
CA SER A 111 -10.68 7.61 5.43
C SER A 111 -10.09 6.21 5.56
N ILE A 112 -8.83 6.06 5.22
CA ILE A 112 -8.13 4.77 5.22
C ILE A 112 -6.81 4.90 5.97
N ILE A 113 -6.45 3.88 6.75
CA ILE A 113 -5.12 3.78 7.36
C ILE A 113 -4.45 2.47 6.90
N GLU A 114 -3.18 2.57 6.51
CA GLU A 114 -2.26 1.45 6.39
C GLU A 114 -1.22 1.53 7.52
N PRO A 115 -1.31 0.65 8.53
CA PRO A 115 -0.60 0.81 9.82
C PRO A 115 0.88 0.40 9.78
N SER A 116 1.33 -0.21 8.69
CA SER A 116 2.72 -0.65 8.45
C SER A 116 2.97 -0.74 6.96
N VAL A 117 3.07 0.45 6.34
CA VAL A 117 2.97 0.56 4.88
C VAL A 117 4.10 -0.12 4.11
N GLY A 118 5.29 -0.22 4.69
CA GLY A 118 6.45 -0.80 4.02
C GLY A 118 6.68 -0.18 2.64
N SER A 119 6.79 -1.00 1.61
CA SER A 119 6.96 -0.57 0.22
C SER A 119 5.69 -0.03 -0.47
N GLY A 120 4.54 0.00 0.23
CA GLY A 120 3.29 0.53 -0.30
C GLY A 120 2.58 -0.38 -1.30
N ASN A 121 2.72 -1.69 -1.14
CA ASN A 121 2.15 -2.68 -2.09
C ASN A 121 0.63 -2.62 -2.21
N PHE A 122 -0.10 -2.19 -1.17
CA PHE A 122 -1.55 -2.04 -1.20
C PHE A 122 -2.01 -0.77 -1.93
N LEU A 123 -1.19 0.28 -1.97
CA LEU A 123 -1.60 1.62 -2.39
C LEU A 123 -2.18 1.67 -3.81
N PRO A 124 -1.52 1.11 -4.86
CA PRO A 124 -2.08 1.14 -6.21
C PRO A 124 -3.43 0.44 -6.32
N PHE A 125 -3.64 -0.61 -5.54
CA PHE A 125 -4.88 -1.38 -5.54
C PHE A 125 -6.00 -0.65 -4.80
N ILE A 126 -5.71 0.03 -3.68
CA ILE A 126 -6.65 0.90 -2.96
C ILE A 126 -7.11 2.03 -3.89
N PHE A 127 -6.19 2.68 -4.61
CA PHE A 127 -6.51 3.74 -5.56
C PHE A 127 -7.41 3.26 -6.71
N HIS A 128 -7.20 2.03 -7.16
CA HIS A 128 -8.02 1.42 -8.20
C HIS A 128 -9.43 1.05 -7.69
N LYS A 129 -9.50 0.38 -6.53
CA LYS A 129 -10.78 -0.06 -5.92
C LYS A 129 -11.71 1.11 -5.66
N TYR A 130 -11.19 2.23 -5.19
CA TYR A 130 -11.95 3.40 -4.79
C TYR A 130 -11.71 4.61 -5.71
N ALA A 131 -11.51 4.35 -7.01
CA ALA A 131 -11.23 5.40 -7.99
C ALA A 131 -12.36 6.44 -8.14
N ASP A 132 -13.59 6.08 -7.76
CA ASP A 132 -14.78 6.94 -7.74
C ASP A 132 -14.96 7.72 -6.43
N LYS A 133 -14.08 7.54 -5.43
CA LYS A 133 -14.14 8.18 -4.11
C LYS A 133 -13.03 9.21 -3.93
N GLN A 134 -13.24 10.14 -3.01
CA GLN A 134 -12.17 10.97 -2.44
C GLN A 134 -11.53 10.18 -1.29
N ILE A 135 -10.24 9.91 -1.39
CA ILE A 135 -9.51 9.05 -0.44
C ILE A 135 -8.60 9.93 0.42
N ASP A 136 -8.82 9.91 1.73
CA ASP A 136 -7.89 10.42 2.72
C ASP A 136 -7.15 9.24 3.34
N LEU A 137 -5.92 9.00 2.87
CA LEU A 137 -5.11 7.85 3.21
C LEU A 137 -3.98 8.24 4.17
N THR A 138 -3.97 7.67 5.35
CA THR A 138 -2.83 7.79 6.27
C THR A 138 -2.00 6.51 6.19
N VAL A 139 -0.71 6.67 5.87
CA VAL A 139 0.26 5.57 5.85
C VAL A 139 1.24 5.75 7.01
N VAL A 140 1.36 4.72 7.84
CA VAL A 140 2.20 4.74 9.04
C VAL A 140 3.33 3.75 8.87
N ASP A 141 4.55 4.14 9.22
CA ASP A 141 5.69 3.24 9.33
C ASP A 141 6.70 3.74 10.35
N VAL A 142 7.43 2.82 10.97
CA VAL A 142 8.55 3.11 11.88
C VAL A 142 9.84 3.43 11.12
N ASP A 143 9.91 3.08 9.84
CA ASP A 143 11.06 3.33 8.97
C ASP A 143 10.86 4.64 8.18
N LYS A 144 11.57 5.68 8.62
CA LYS A 144 11.53 6.99 7.97
C LYS A 144 12.03 6.95 6.52
N GLU A 145 13.03 6.11 6.24
CA GLU A 145 13.61 6.02 4.89
C GLU A 145 12.61 5.42 3.90
N VAL A 146 11.85 4.43 4.34
CA VAL A 146 10.76 3.84 3.54
C VAL A 146 9.70 4.89 3.21
N LEU A 147 9.25 5.67 4.19
CA LEU A 147 8.28 6.74 3.96
C LEU A 147 8.81 7.81 3.00
N GLU A 148 10.10 8.13 3.08
CA GLU A 148 10.74 9.07 2.14
C GLU A 148 10.74 8.52 0.70
N LEU A 149 11.05 7.23 0.51
CA LEU A 149 11.01 6.58 -0.79
C LEU A 149 9.58 6.53 -1.36
N LEU A 150 8.59 6.20 -0.53
CA LEU A 150 7.19 6.21 -0.94
C LEU A 150 6.73 7.60 -1.37
N LYS A 151 7.10 8.62 -0.61
CA LYS A 151 6.78 10.00 -0.95
C LYS A 151 7.35 10.38 -2.32
N LEU A 152 8.62 10.04 -2.58
CA LEU A 152 9.24 10.27 -3.89
C LEU A 152 8.55 9.50 -5.02
N LEU A 153 8.06 8.30 -4.73
CA LEU A 153 7.37 7.45 -5.71
C LEU A 153 6.02 8.03 -6.12
N TYR A 154 5.28 8.59 -5.16
CA TYR A 154 3.91 9.06 -5.36
C TYR A 154 3.76 10.56 -5.62
N ASP A 155 4.71 11.41 -5.24
CA ASP A 155 4.61 12.89 -5.33
C ASP A 155 4.16 13.43 -6.70
N ASN A 156 4.51 12.74 -7.81
CA ASN A 156 4.13 13.16 -9.16
C ASN A 156 3.20 12.18 -9.89
N ASN A 157 2.81 11.10 -9.23
CA ASN A 157 2.01 10.01 -9.84
C ASN A 157 0.71 9.74 -9.08
N MET A 158 0.33 10.62 -8.16
CA MET A 158 -0.87 10.46 -7.34
C MET A 158 -2.14 10.74 -8.15
N PRO A 159 -3.18 9.91 -8.05
CA PRO A 159 -4.49 10.25 -8.55
C PRO A 159 -5.03 11.51 -7.87
N SER A 160 -5.73 12.36 -8.62
CA SER A 160 -6.24 13.65 -8.11
C SER A 160 -7.28 13.54 -6.99
N ASN A 161 -7.87 12.36 -6.83
CA ASN A 161 -8.86 12.03 -5.81
C ASN A 161 -8.23 11.42 -4.54
N VAL A 162 -6.90 11.36 -4.44
CA VAL A 162 -6.17 10.76 -3.32
C VAL A 162 -5.33 11.81 -2.61
N HIS A 163 -5.49 11.89 -1.30
CA HIS A 163 -4.59 12.61 -0.40
C HIS A 163 -3.87 11.59 0.50
N ILE A 164 -2.52 11.64 0.54
CA ILE A 164 -1.73 10.76 1.42
C ILE A 164 -1.07 11.58 2.52
N ASN A 165 -1.29 11.14 3.76
CA ASN A 165 -0.60 11.60 4.94
C ASN A 165 0.46 10.57 5.36
N TYR A 166 1.74 10.93 5.34
CA TYR A 166 2.86 10.06 5.70
C TYR A 166 3.24 10.28 7.17
N VAL A 167 3.08 9.26 7.99
CA VAL A 167 3.30 9.32 9.44
C VAL A 167 4.46 8.42 9.85
N HIS A 168 5.57 9.04 10.27
CA HIS A 168 6.69 8.33 10.85
C HIS A 168 6.41 8.06 12.34
N SER A 169 5.86 6.90 12.64
CA SER A 169 5.49 6.50 14.01
C SER A 169 5.33 4.99 14.12
N ASP A 170 5.42 4.47 15.34
CA ASP A 170 4.85 3.16 15.65
C ASP A 170 3.32 3.30 15.70
N TYR A 171 2.61 2.49 14.91
CA TYR A 171 1.15 2.52 14.87
C TYR A 171 0.51 2.27 16.25
N MET A 172 1.16 1.51 17.12
CA MET A 172 0.62 1.22 18.45
C MET A 172 0.50 2.46 19.34
N VAL A 173 1.35 3.46 19.13
CA VAL A 173 1.31 4.75 19.86
C VAL A 173 0.77 5.91 19.03
N PHE A 174 0.52 5.71 17.74
CA PHE A 174 -0.09 6.72 16.87
C PHE A 174 -1.58 6.87 17.20
N GLU A 175 -1.97 8.05 17.68
CA GLU A 175 -3.36 8.36 17.98
C GLU A 175 -4.07 8.90 16.73
N HIS A 176 -5.28 8.41 16.48
CA HIS A 176 -6.13 8.84 15.37
C HIS A 176 -7.60 8.64 15.70
N ASP A 177 -8.46 9.38 15.04
CA ASP A 177 -9.91 9.18 15.09
C ASP A 177 -10.33 7.88 14.42
N ARG A 178 -11.60 7.46 14.64
CA ARG A 178 -12.16 6.31 13.94
C ARG A 178 -12.21 6.55 12.44
N VAL A 179 -11.75 5.56 11.67
CA VAL A 179 -11.68 5.61 10.20
C VAL A 179 -12.56 4.56 9.56
N ASP A 180 -12.79 4.68 8.24
CA ASP A 180 -13.65 3.75 7.52
C ASP A 180 -13.00 2.38 7.32
N LEU A 181 -11.70 2.38 7.02
CA LEU A 181 -10.96 1.18 6.68
C LEU A 181 -9.55 1.22 7.25
N ILE A 182 -9.14 0.12 7.89
CA ILE A 182 -7.73 -0.16 8.15
C ILE A 182 -7.36 -1.42 7.37
N ILE A 183 -6.31 -1.31 6.52
CA ILE A 183 -5.88 -2.39 5.63
C ILE A 183 -4.36 -2.49 5.64
N GLY A 184 -3.81 -3.71 5.60
CA GLY A 184 -2.37 -3.90 5.51
C GLY A 184 -1.88 -5.31 5.80
N ASN A 185 -0.55 -5.45 5.79
CA ASN A 185 0.17 -6.65 6.17
C ASN A 185 1.11 -6.32 7.35
N PRO A 186 0.63 -6.38 8.60
CA PRO A 186 1.44 -6.01 9.76
C PRO A 186 2.60 -7.00 9.98
N PRO A 187 3.70 -6.56 10.61
CA PRO A 187 4.85 -7.42 10.86
C PRO A 187 4.53 -8.53 11.88
N PHE A 188 4.88 -9.79 11.53
CA PHE A 188 4.64 -10.99 12.36
C PHE A 188 5.77 -11.20 13.38
N THR A 189 6.17 -10.15 14.06
CA THR A 189 7.31 -10.17 14.98
C THR A 189 6.84 -10.47 16.39
N LYS A 190 7.54 -11.38 17.07
CA LYS A 190 7.34 -11.59 18.51
C LYS A 190 7.86 -10.38 19.28
N LEU A 191 7.05 -9.89 20.18
CA LEU A 191 7.41 -8.76 21.03
C LEU A 191 8.47 -9.16 22.05
N ASN A 192 9.42 -8.29 22.29
CA ASN A 192 10.29 -8.40 23.45
C ASN A 192 9.55 -8.01 24.74
N ALA A 193 10.15 -8.30 25.88
CA ALA A 193 9.51 -8.05 27.18
C ALA A 193 9.16 -6.56 27.42
N LYS A 194 9.97 -5.63 26.91
CA LYS A 194 9.75 -4.18 27.09
C LYS A 194 8.58 -3.70 26.23
N GLU A 195 8.55 -4.10 24.96
CA GLU A 195 7.46 -3.79 24.03
C GLU A 195 6.13 -4.38 24.53
N SER A 196 6.15 -5.64 24.96
CA SER A 196 4.98 -6.30 25.51
C SER A 196 4.40 -5.55 26.71
N VAL A 197 5.24 -5.03 27.62
CA VAL A 197 4.77 -4.21 28.76
C VAL A 197 4.22 -2.88 28.30
N LEU A 198 4.83 -2.24 27.29
CA LEU A 198 4.37 -0.97 26.75
C LEU A 198 2.97 -1.11 26.16
N TYR A 199 2.76 -2.09 25.29
CA TYR A 199 1.48 -2.27 24.59
C TYR A 199 0.37 -2.80 25.50
N LYS A 200 0.70 -3.64 26.49
CA LYS A 200 -0.28 -4.07 27.51
C LYS A 200 -0.84 -2.91 28.33
N LYS A 201 -0.10 -1.82 28.52
CA LYS A 201 -0.62 -0.61 29.16
C LYS A 201 -1.74 0.08 28.37
N CYS A 202 -1.88 -0.23 27.09
CA CYS A 202 -2.93 0.29 26.21
C CYS A 202 -4.23 -0.52 26.28
N ASN A 203 -4.42 -1.37 27.28
CA ASN A 203 -5.60 -2.23 27.50
C ASN A 203 -5.86 -3.26 26.39
N PHE A 204 -4.80 -3.74 25.75
CA PHE A 204 -4.88 -4.85 24.79
C PHE A 204 -4.87 -6.21 25.51
N ASN A 205 -5.25 -7.25 24.77
CA ASN A 205 -5.23 -8.62 25.26
C ASN A 205 -3.85 -8.99 25.80
N ASP A 206 -3.75 -9.32 27.10
CA ASP A 206 -2.51 -9.64 27.79
C ASP A 206 -1.87 -10.96 27.34
N LYS A 207 -2.60 -11.78 26.60
CA LYS A 207 -2.12 -13.06 26.05
C LYS A 207 -1.45 -12.91 24.69
N SER A 208 -1.65 -11.79 24.00
CA SER A 208 -1.00 -11.53 22.71
C SER A 208 0.51 -11.46 22.86
N THR A 209 1.22 -12.12 21.95
CA THR A 209 2.69 -12.20 21.93
C THR A 209 3.31 -11.71 20.64
N ASN A 210 2.48 -11.41 19.66
CA ASN A 210 2.87 -11.03 18.32
C ASN A 210 2.39 -9.60 18.02
N LEU A 211 3.24 -8.79 17.39
CA LEU A 211 2.92 -7.41 17.07
C LEU A 211 1.68 -7.28 16.17
N ALA A 212 1.52 -8.18 15.19
CA ALA A 212 0.35 -8.19 14.31
C ALA A 212 -0.97 -8.35 15.07
N GLU A 213 -0.98 -9.12 16.16
CA GLU A 213 -2.15 -9.32 17.01
C GLU A 213 -2.56 -8.01 17.72
N PHE A 214 -1.59 -7.27 18.24
CA PHE A 214 -1.85 -5.96 18.88
C PHE A 214 -2.31 -4.93 17.86
N ILE A 215 -1.71 -4.89 16.66
CA ILE A 215 -2.12 -4.01 15.57
C ILE A 215 -3.56 -4.32 15.16
N LEU A 216 -3.90 -5.60 14.98
CA LEU A 216 -5.27 -6.02 14.66
C LEU A 216 -6.27 -5.57 15.74
N GLU A 217 -5.96 -5.80 17.02
CA GLU A 217 -6.83 -5.42 18.13
C GLU A 217 -7.08 -3.90 18.17
N LYS A 218 -6.04 -3.10 17.97
CA LYS A 218 -6.18 -1.64 17.86
C LYS A 218 -7.02 -1.25 16.64
N ALA A 219 -6.77 -1.86 15.49
CA ALA A 219 -7.48 -1.57 14.25
C ALA A 219 -8.99 -1.85 14.38
N VAL A 220 -9.38 -2.99 14.94
CA VAL A 220 -10.80 -3.35 15.16
C VAL A 220 -11.51 -2.34 16.08
N ARG A 221 -10.81 -1.75 17.04
CA ARG A 221 -11.39 -0.73 17.93
C ARG A 221 -11.53 0.63 17.28
N SER A 222 -10.76 0.91 16.22
CA SER A 222 -10.63 2.26 15.65
C SER A 222 -11.01 2.37 14.16
N ALA A 223 -11.63 1.33 13.58
CA ALA A 223 -12.15 1.38 12.22
C ALA A 223 -13.54 0.75 12.11
N ASP A 224 -14.26 1.08 11.03
CA ASP A 224 -15.53 0.43 10.69
C ASP A 224 -15.29 -0.91 9.99
N TYR A 225 -14.24 -0.97 9.17
CA TYR A 225 -13.80 -2.18 8.51
C TYR A 225 -12.29 -2.39 8.70
N VAL A 226 -11.90 -3.65 8.89
CA VAL A 226 -10.49 -4.04 9.01
C VAL A 226 -10.21 -5.22 8.09
N SER A 227 -9.18 -5.09 7.28
CA SER A 227 -8.70 -6.16 6.41
C SER A 227 -7.19 -6.28 6.51
N MET A 228 -6.72 -7.37 7.12
CA MET A 228 -5.29 -7.58 7.39
C MET A 228 -4.84 -8.99 7.02
N ILE A 229 -3.63 -9.09 6.48
CA ILE A 229 -2.96 -10.39 6.32
C ILE A 229 -2.44 -10.81 7.69
N MET A 230 -2.88 -11.97 8.16
CA MET A 230 -2.57 -12.44 9.51
C MET A 230 -1.95 -13.85 9.51
N PRO A 231 -1.12 -14.20 10.50
CA PRO A 231 -0.60 -15.55 10.65
C PRO A 231 -1.72 -16.57 10.89
N LYS A 232 -1.59 -17.79 10.35
CA LYS A 232 -2.60 -18.88 10.50
C LYS A 232 -2.97 -19.21 11.95
N ASN A 233 -2.03 -19.05 12.87
CA ASN A 233 -2.26 -19.35 14.28
C ASN A 233 -3.37 -18.50 14.90
N ILE A 234 -3.65 -17.33 14.35
CA ILE A 234 -4.73 -16.47 14.85
C ILE A 234 -6.10 -17.14 14.70
N LEU A 235 -6.31 -17.94 13.65
CA LEU A 235 -7.54 -18.67 13.41
C LEU A 235 -7.75 -19.83 14.39
N ASN A 236 -6.71 -20.29 15.07
CA ASN A 236 -6.73 -21.41 16.00
C ASN A 236 -6.63 -20.98 17.47
N THR A 237 -6.65 -19.68 17.74
CA THR A 237 -6.51 -19.14 19.09
C THR A 237 -7.91 -18.86 19.67
N PRO A 238 -8.40 -19.67 20.65
CA PRO A 238 -9.77 -19.56 21.17
C PRO A 238 -10.12 -18.19 21.75
N GLU A 239 -9.13 -17.42 22.14
CA GLU A 239 -9.28 -16.08 22.72
C GLU A 239 -9.88 -15.06 21.74
N TYR A 240 -9.79 -15.30 20.43
CA TYR A 240 -10.32 -14.39 19.40
C TYR A 240 -11.77 -14.71 18.97
N TYR A 241 -12.35 -15.79 19.49
CA TYR A 241 -13.74 -16.21 19.19
C TYR A 241 -14.76 -15.84 20.28
N LYS A 242 -14.38 -14.99 21.20
CA LYS A 242 -15.27 -14.46 22.26
C LYS A 242 -15.65 -13.01 21.94
#